data_aa17b5d1f4e99e2feee41018808c80e5
#
_entry.id   aa17b5d1f4e99e2feee41018808c80e5
#
_cell.length_a   1.000
_cell.length_b   1.000
_cell.length_c   1.000
_cell.angle_alpha   90.00
_cell.angle_beta   90.00
_cell.angle_gamma   90.00
#
_symmetry.space_group_name_H-M   'P 1'
#
loop_
_entity.id
_entity.type
_entity.pdbx_description
1 polymer ?
#
loop_
_entity_poly.entity_id
_entity_poly.type
_entity_poly.pdbx_seq_one_letter_code
_entity_poly.pdbx_strand_id
1 'polypeptide(L)'
;IFNRNKIAVFALDLRGHGKTDGVRGHTAPRNMVLEDVDKLILYAMEKYPDIKICLYGHSMGGNIVLDYRNRGNLNGELAGYVVTSPWITLQKKVGKLQYWGIKLLAKAMPKHQIKSKIDPAALGRIDKVKKYENDQYMHGAITAQCALESFEIARDMYYDNHEKKGAGRDKPMLLMHGDKDEICHVAGSRKIAKNQEDTCDYVEWKNMLHELHNGNEESDGTQVVEQAVEFVKSL
;
A
#
# COMPACT_ATOMS: atom_id res chain seq x y z
N ILE A 1 12.57 12.73 7.38
CA ILE A 1 12.60 13.64 6.21
C ILE A 1 11.33 14.47 6.18
N PHE A 2 10.11 13.90 6.19
CA PHE A 2 8.85 14.65 6.16
C PHE A 2 8.80 15.79 7.20
N ASN A 3 9.06 15.49 8.48
CA ASN A 3 9.01 16.48 9.56
C ASN A 3 10.02 17.63 9.36
N ARG A 4 11.23 17.36 8.84
CA ARG A 4 12.20 18.42 8.48
C ARG A 4 11.66 19.34 7.38
N ASN A 5 10.75 18.85 6.57
CA ASN A 5 10.08 19.59 5.50
C ASN A 5 8.72 20.19 5.94
N LYS A 6 8.47 20.25 7.26
CA LYS A 6 7.23 20.79 7.87
C LYS A 6 5.97 20.05 7.44
N ILE A 7 6.09 18.76 7.14
CA ILE A 7 4.95 17.87 6.84
C ILE A 7 4.70 17.02 8.08
N ALA A 8 3.51 17.13 8.67
CA ALA A 8 3.06 16.27 9.75
C ALA A 8 2.75 14.87 9.18
N VAL A 9 3.08 13.83 9.93
CA VAL A 9 2.84 12.44 9.54
C VAL A 9 1.99 11.75 10.59
N PHE A 10 0.87 11.20 10.15
CA PHE A 10 0.01 10.32 10.94
C PHE A 10 0.07 8.92 10.36
N ALA A 11 0.21 7.92 11.20
CA ALA A 11 0.20 6.52 10.78
C ALA A 11 -0.69 5.72 11.73
N LEU A 12 -1.44 4.77 11.18
CA LEU A 12 -2.19 3.81 11.97
C LEU A 12 -1.56 2.43 11.87
N ASP A 13 -1.62 1.70 12.97
CA ASP A 13 -1.46 0.25 12.93
C ASP A 13 -2.77 -0.35 12.42
N LEU A 14 -2.74 -0.90 11.21
CA LEU A 14 -3.91 -1.57 10.62
C LEU A 14 -4.43 -2.68 11.55
N ARG A 15 -5.72 -2.95 11.51
CA ARG A 15 -6.31 -4.08 12.26
C ARG A 15 -5.54 -5.37 12.04
N GLY A 16 -5.21 -6.06 13.14
CA GLY A 16 -4.36 -7.25 13.12
C GLY A 16 -2.87 -7.00 12.88
N HIS A 17 -2.40 -5.75 12.94
CA HIS A 17 -0.99 -5.38 12.82
C HIS A 17 -0.55 -4.48 13.98
N GLY A 18 0.76 -4.38 14.17
CA GLY A 18 1.36 -3.52 15.18
C GLY A 18 0.73 -3.71 16.55
N LYS A 19 0.33 -2.61 17.19
CA LYS A 19 -0.33 -2.58 18.51
C LYS A 19 -1.85 -2.74 18.44
N THR A 20 -2.45 -2.69 17.22
CA THR A 20 -3.88 -2.86 17.07
C THR A 20 -4.27 -4.31 17.31
N ASP A 21 -5.32 -4.49 18.11
CA ASP A 21 -5.86 -5.80 18.45
C ASP A 21 -6.37 -6.60 17.24
N GLY A 22 -6.60 -7.89 17.49
CA GLY A 22 -7.18 -8.79 16.50
C GLY A 22 -6.24 -9.91 16.07
N VAL A 23 -6.73 -10.77 15.19
CA VAL A 23 -5.94 -11.87 14.63
C VAL A 23 -4.84 -11.29 13.73
N ARG A 24 -3.60 -11.68 13.97
CA ARG A 24 -2.45 -11.18 13.21
C ARG A 24 -2.61 -11.44 11.71
N GLY A 25 -2.41 -10.38 10.93
CA GLY A 25 -2.60 -10.41 9.48
C GLY A 25 -4.04 -10.35 9.00
N HIS A 26 -5.01 -10.02 9.87
CA HIS A 26 -6.42 -9.88 9.51
C HIS A 26 -6.80 -8.43 9.22
N THR A 27 -6.31 -7.88 8.13
CA THR A 27 -6.70 -6.57 7.60
C THR A 27 -7.92 -6.75 6.69
N ALA A 28 -9.06 -7.05 7.32
CA ALA A 28 -10.33 -7.38 6.69
C ALA A 28 -11.49 -7.19 7.68
N PRO A 29 -12.75 -7.02 7.28
CA PRO A 29 -13.19 -6.91 5.88
C PRO A 29 -12.77 -5.59 5.21
N ARG A 30 -12.67 -5.60 3.88
CA ARG A 30 -12.25 -4.48 3.03
C ARG A 30 -12.95 -3.15 3.39
N ASN A 31 -14.27 -3.15 3.56
CA ASN A 31 -15.01 -1.94 3.90
C ASN A 31 -14.61 -1.38 5.27
N MET A 32 -14.43 -2.24 6.28
CA MET A 32 -13.98 -1.79 7.61
C MET A 32 -12.56 -1.21 7.59
N VAL A 33 -11.72 -1.70 6.69
CA VAL A 33 -10.36 -1.13 6.51
C VAL A 33 -10.46 0.29 5.94
N LEU A 34 -11.36 0.53 4.98
CA LEU A 34 -11.59 1.89 4.47
C LEU A 34 -12.16 2.83 5.55
N GLU A 35 -13.06 2.34 6.42
CA GLU A 35 -13.57 3.09 7.56
C GLU A 35 -12.47 3.41 8.59
N ASP A 36 -11.49 2.53 8.77
CA ASP A 36 -10.34 2.81 9.64
C ASP A 36 -9.44 3.91 9.05
N VAL A 37 -9.30 3.94 7.71
CA VAL A 37 -8.61 5.03 7.01
C VAL A 37 -9.40 6.34 7.14
N ASP A 38 -10.75 6.32 7.03
CA ASP A 38 -11.58 7.51 7.28
C ASP A 38 -11.30 8.10 8.67
N LYS A 39 -11.23 7.25 9.71
CA LYS A 39 -10.94 7.70 11.08
C LYS A 39 -9.58 8.37 11.20
N LEU A 40 -8.55 7.83 10.52
CA LEU A 40 -7.23 8.46 10.49
C LEU A 40 -7.28 9.85 9.84
N ILE A 41 -7.98 9.95 8.71
CA ILE A 41 -8.12 11.22 7.97
C ILE A 41 -8.88 12.23 8.81
N LEU A 42 -10.00 11.85 9.41
CA LEU A 42 -10.79 12.73 10.30
C LEU A 42 -9.97 13.20 11.50
N TYR A 43 -9.17 12.31 12.10
CA TYR A 43 -8.27 12.67 13.18
C TYR A 43 -7.21 13.69 12.72
N ALA A 44 -6.64 13.51 11.52
CA ALA A 44 -5.68 14.47 10.97
C ALA A 44 -6.33 15.83 10.69
N MET A 45 -7.55 15.85 10.15
CA MET A 45 -8.34 17.08 9.92
C MET A 45 -8.66 17.81 11.24
N GLU A 46 -8.99 17.08 12.30
CA GLU A 46 -9.21 17.66 13.63
C GLU A 46 -7.94 18.32 14.20
N LYS A 47 -6.78 17.66 14.04
CA LYS A 47 -5.51 18.18 14.57
C LYS A 47 -4.93 19.33 13.76
N TYR A 48 -5.18 19.34 12.47
CA TYR A 48 -4.68 20.35 11.53
C TYR A 48 -5.81 20.76 10.57
N PRO A 49 -6.77 21.59 11.05
CA PRO A 49 -7.83 22.09 10.21
C PRO A 49 -7.23 22.95 9.07
N ASP A 50 -7.86 22.92 7.91
CA ASP A 50 -7.50 23.68 6.71
C ASP A 50 -6.14 23.32 6.07
N ILE A 51 -5.50 22.25 6.53
CA ILE A 51 -4.26 21.75 5.92
C ILE A 51 -4.58 20.63 4.92
N LYS A 52 -3.95 20.72 3.75
CA LYS A 52 -4.06 19.68 2.72
C LYS A 52 -3.53 18.34 3.22
N ILE A 53 -4.27 17.27 2.95
CA ILE A 53 -3.91 15.90 3.36
C ILE A 53 -3.59 15.08 2.12
N CYS A 54 -2.45 14.37 2.17
CA CYS A 54 -2.05 13.37 1.20
C CYS A 54 -2.05 11.99 1.85
N LEU A 55 -2.69 11.00 1.22
CA LEU A 55 -2.71 9.63 1.72
C LEU A 55 -1.57 8.83 1.10
N TYR A 56 -0.73 8.22 1.95
CA TYR A 56 0.43 7.43 1.54
C TYR A 56 0.23 5.95 1.86
N GLY A 57 0.58 5.06 0.91
CA GLY A 57 0.58 3.62 1.14
C GLY A 57 1.68 2.88 0.40
N HIS A 58 2.25 1.86 1.09
CA HIS A 58 3.28 0.99 0.55
C HIS A 58 2.80 -0.46 0.53
N SER A 59 3.12 -1.21 -0.53
CA SER A 59 2.84 -2.65 -0.65
C SER A 59 1.34 -2.96 -0.46
N MET A 60 0.95 -3.73 0.56
CA MET A 60 -0.45 -3.94 0.94
C MET A 60 -1.14 -2.62 1.30
N GLY A 61 -0.45 -1.69 1.96
CA GLY A 61 -0.95 -0.34 2.20
C GLY A 61 -1.18 0.44 0.90
N GLY A 62 -0.35 0.24 -0.11
CA GLY A 62 -0.55 0.79 -1.47
C GLY A 62 -1.79 0.22 -2.16
N ASN A 63 -2.06 -1.07 -2.00
CA ASN A 63 -3.29 -1.72 -2.46
C ASN A 63 -4.53 -1.09 -1.77
N ILE A 64 -4.47 -0.87 -0.44
CA ILE A 64 -5.53 -0.21 0.33
C ILE A 64 -5.74 1.25 -0.11
N VAL A 65 -4.66 2.01 -0.31
CA VAL A 65 -4.74 3.42 -0.76
C VAL A 65 -5.37 3.53 -2.14
N LEU A 66 -5.03 2.64 -3.07
CA LEU A 66 -5.66 2.58 -4.38
C LEU A 66 -7.16 2.24 -4.30
N ASP A 67 -7.54 1.33 -3.40
CA ASP A 67 -8.94 1.04 -3.13
C ASP A 67 -9.66 2.25 -2.51
N TYR A 68 -9.02 2.89 -1.53
CA TYR A 68 -9.54 4.09 -0.88
C TYR A 68 -9.76 5.23 -1.88
N ARG A 69 -8.85 5.44 -2.82
CA ARG A 69 -8.95 6.44 -3.87
C ARG A 69 -10.22 6.29 -4.71
N ASN A 70 -10.71 5.06 -4.87
CA ASN A 70 -11.94 4.76 -5.60
C ASN A 70 -13.18 4.70 -4.71
N ARG A 71 -13.07 4.21 -3.48
CA ARG A 71 -14.21 3.78 -2.68
C ARG A 71 -14.27 4.38 -1.28
N GLY A 72 -13.22 5.07 -0.83
CA GLY A 72 -13.19 5.74 0.47
C GLY A 72 -14.23 6.85 0.58
N ASN A 73 -14.82 7.04 1.75
CA ASN A 73 -15.86 8.05 1.95
C ASN A 73 -15.33 9.48 1.83
N LEU A 74 -14.06 9.69 2.20
CA LEU A 74 -13.41 11.01 2.17
C LEU A 74 -12.39 11.14 1.02
N ASN A 75 -12.47 10.28 0.01
CA ASN A 75 -11.48 10.25 -1.06
C ASN A 75 -11.40 11.55 -1.88
N GLY A 76 -12.50 12.29 -2.00
CA GLY A 76 -12.57 13.59 -2.65
C GLY A 76 -11.99 14.75 -1.83
N GLU A 77 -11.89 14.58 -0.51
CA GLU A 77 -11.38 15.59 0.44
C GLU A 77 -9.84 15.61 0.48
N LEU A 78 -9.19 14.57 -0.02
CA LEU A 78 -7.74 14.49 -0.06
C LEU A 78 -7.17 15.34 -1.19
N ALA A 79 -6.01 15.95 -0.94
CA ALA A 79 -5.30 16.73 -1.95
C ALA A 79 -4.58 15.84 -2.98
N GLY A 80 -4.13 14.65 -2.57
CA GLY A 80 -3.45 13.72 -3.45
C GLY A 80 -3.09 12.40 -2.76
N TYR A 81 -2.41 11.54 -3.52
CA TYR A 81 -2.06 10.18 -3.10
C TYR A 81 -0.61 9.86 -3.43
N VAL A 82 0.08 9.17 -2.54
CA VAL A 82 1.40 8.58 -2.81
C VAL A 82 1.30 7.07 -2.63
N VAL A 83 1.72 6.32 -3.62
CA VAL A 83 1.67 4.86 -3.61
C VAL A 83 3.03 4.30 -4.00
N THR A 84 3.57 3.40 -3.18
CA THR A 84 4.86 2.76 -3.46
C THR A 84 4.74 1.25 -3.50
N SER A 85 5.29 0.62 -4.53
CA SER A 85 5.36 -0.84 -4.73
C SER A 85 4.05 -1.57 -4.39
N PRO A 86 2.87 -1.12 -4.89
CA PRO A 86 1.58 -1.66 -4.43
C PRO A 86 1.41 -3.13 -4.78
N TRP A 87 0.74 -3.86 -3.91
CA TRP A 87 0.35 -5.24 -4.18
C TRP A 87 -0.76 -5.28 -5.24
N ILE A 88 -0.37 -5.29 -6.52
CA ILE A 88 -1.28 -5.45 -7.67
C ILE A 88 -0.99 -6.75 -8.40
N THR A 89 0.25 -6.99 -8.77
CA THR A 89 0.71 -8.27 -9.30
C THR A 89 1.87 -8.77 -8.46
N LEU A 90 1.86 -10.06 -8.13
CA LEU A 90 2.96 -10.67 -7.39
C LEU A 90 3.96 -11.29 -8.36
N GLN A 91 5.25 -11.29 -8.00
CA GLN A 91 6.29 -12.01 -8.74
C GLN A 91 5.95 -13.50 -8.81
N LYS A 92 5.61 -14.08 -7.66
CA LYS A 92 5.11 -15.45 -7.59
C LYS A 92 3.61 -15.47 -7.86
N LYS A 93 3.25 -15.79 -9.08
CA LYS A 93 1.84 -15.84 -9.50
C LYS A 93 1.07 -16.89 -8.72
N VAL A 94 -0.10 -16.50 -8.23
CA VAL A 94 -1.06 -17.42 -7.62
C VAL A 94 -1.83 -18.13 -8.73
N GLY A 95 -1.73 -19.45 -8.79
CA GLY A 95 -2.44 -20.26 -9.78
C GLY A 95 -3.95 -20.25 -9.54
N LYS A 96 -4.72 -20.55 -10.59
CA LYS A 96 -6.20 -20.59 -10.50
C LYS A 96 -6.71 -21.50 -9.37
N LEU A 97 -6.13 -22.68 -9.21
CA LEU A 97 -6.51 -23.62 -8.17
C LEU A 97 -6.22 -23.09 -6.76
N GLN A 98 -5.06 -22.44 -6.58
CA GLN A 98 -4.68 -21.80 -5.32
C GLN A 98 -5.65 -20.64 -4.98
N TYR A 99 -5.99 -19.81 -5.96
CA TYR A 99 -6.98 -18.74 -5.78
C TYR A 99 -8.34 -19.27 -5.33
N TRP A 100 -8.84 -20.34 -5.98
CA TRP A 100 -10.09 -21.01 -5.57
C TRP A 100 -9.99 -21.61 -4.18
N GLY A 101 -8.86 -22.19 -3.83
CA GLY A 101 -8.59 -22.67 -2.47
C GLY A 101 -8.67 -21.56 -1.43
N ILE A 102 -8.03 -20.41 -1.69
CA ILE A 102 -8.08 -19.21 -0.83
C ILE A 102 -9.53 -18.72 -0.70
N LYS A 103 -10.29 -18.68 -1.80
CA LYS A 103 -11.69 -18.24 -1.80
C LYS A 103 -12.59 -19.13 -0.95
N LEU A 104 -12.45 -20.45 -1.05
CA LEU A 104 -13.17 -21.39 -0.21
C LEU A 104 -12.78 -21.26 1.25
N LEU A 105 -11.48 -21.15 1.52
CA LEU A 105 -10.97 -20.99 2.88
C LEU A 105 -11.45 -19.67 3.50
N ALA A 106 -11.43 -18.57 2.75
CA ALA A 106 -11.93 -17.27 3.21
C ALA A 106 -13.42 -17.30 3.56
N LYS A 107 -14.20 -18.09 2.81
CA LYS A 107 -15.65 -18.29 3.10
C LYS A 107 -15.89 -19.15 4.35
N ALA A 108 -15.13 -20.23 4.52
CA ALA A 108 -15.33 -21.19 5.62
C ALA A 108 -14.63 -20.73 6.92
N MET A 109 -13.42 -20.20 6.79
CA MET A 109 -12.53 -19.83 7.89
C MET A 109 -11.82 -18.49 7.59
N PRO A 110 -12.54 -17.35 7.60
CA PRO A 110 -12.01 -16.05 7.13
C PRO A 110 -10.74 -15.61 7.88
N LYS A 111 -10.64 -15.95 9.15
CA LYS A 111 -9.49 -15.60 10.03
C LYS A 111 -8.39 -16.67 10.04
N HIS A 112 -8.48 -17.71 9.20
CA HIS A 112 -7.40 -18.70 9.09
C HIS A 112 -6.13 -18.04 8.57
N GLN A 113 -5.03 -18.18 9.32
CA GLN A 113 -3.74 -17.58 9.00
C GLN A 113 -2.98 -18.42 7.99
N ILE A 114 -2.54 -17.78 6.92
CA ILE A 114 -1.63 -18.32 5.92
C ILE A 114 -0.27 -17.69 6.23
N LYS A 115 0.73 -18.52 6.53
CA LYS A 115 2.10 -18.03 6.77
C LYS A 115 2.73 -17.62 5.44
N SER A 116 3.25 -16.41 5.39
CA SER A 116 4.07 -15.92 4.31
C SER A 116 5.50 -15.77 4.79
N LYS A 117 6.45 -16.34 4.06
CA LYS A 117 7.86 -16.09 4.29
C LYS A 117 8.35 -15.18 3.17
N ILE A 118 8.64 -13.94 3.51
CA ILE A 118 9.30 -12.99 2.64
C ILE A 118 10.78 -13.04 3.00
N ASP A 119 11.64 -13.19 1.98
CA ASP A 119 13.08 -13.11 2.18
C ASP A 119 13.44 -11.64 2.51
N PRO A 120 14.08 -11.37 3.66
CA PRO A 120 14.52 -10.02 3.98
C PRO A 120 15.38 -9.38 2.88
N ALA A 121 16.18 -10.16 2.16
CA ALA A 121 17.00 -9.66 1.06
C ALA A 121 16.19 -9.13 -0.14
N ALA A 122 14.94 -9.59 -0.31
CA ALA A 122 14.04 -9.11 -1.36
C ALA A 122 13.36 -7.77 -1.00
N LEU A 123 13.43 -7.36 0.27
CA LEU A 123 12.78 -6.12 0.72
C LEU A 123 13.60 -4.88 0.37
N GLY A 124 14.88 -4.86 0.68
CA GLY A 124 15.74 -3.69 0.51
C GLY A 124 17.14 -3.92 1.05
N ARG A 125 17.87 -2.86 1.35
CA ARG A 125 19.21 -2.96 1.96
C ARG A 125 19.15 -3.76 3.25
N ILE A 126 19.96 -4.81 3.31
CA ILE A 126 19.94 -5.78 4.40
C ILE A 126 20.29 -5.16 5.77
N ASP A 127 21.17 -4.16 5.81
CA ASP A 127 21.54 -3.45 7.03
C ASP A 127 20.38 -2.60 7.60
N LYS A 128 19.45 -2.17 6.74
CA LYS A 128 18.24 -1.46 7.15
C LYS A 128 17.12 -2.44 7.52
N VAL A 129 16.91 -3.48 6.73
CA VAL A 129 15.86 -4.47 6.95
C VAL A 129 16.09 -5.25 8.24
N LYS A 130 17.32 -5.62 8.57
CA LYS A 130 17.67 -6.31 9.83
C LYS A 130 17.32 -5.54 11.09
N LYS A 131 17.17 -4.22 11.03
CA LYS A 131 16.83 -3.40 12.21
C LYS A 131 15.47 -3.72 12.80
N TYR A 132 14.54 -4.22 12.01
CA TYR A 132 13.18 -4.58 12.44
C TYR A 132 12.88 -6.08 12.37
N GLU A 133 13.86 -6.91 12.00
CA GLU A 133 13.69 -8.37 11.90
C GLU A 133 13.23 -9.00 13.23
N ASN A 134 13.67 -8.45 14.37
CA ASN A 134 13.32 -8.90 15.70
C ASN A 134 12.24 -8.02 16.38
N ASP A 135 11.53 -7.18 15.64
CA ASP A 135 10.45 -6.39 16.22
C ASP A 135 9.28 -7.30 16.58
N GLN A 136 8.86 -7.25 17.85
CA GLN A 136 7.76 -8.04 18.39
C GLN A 136 6.41 -7.79 17.69
N TYR A 137 6.28 -6.67 16.99
CA TYR A 137 5.07 -6.30 16.25
C TYR A 137 5.07 -6.78 14.79
N MET A 138 6.21 -7.30 14.32
CA MET A 138 6.33 -7.91 13.01
C MET A 138 5.78 -9.33 13.01
N HIS A 139 5.09 -9.71 11.93
CA HIS A 139 4.61 -11.08 11.75
C HIS A 139 4.56 -11.46 10.28
N GLY A 140 4.81 -12.73 9.97
CA GLY A 140 4.72 -13.29 8.62
C GLY A 140 3.38 -13.99 8.36
N ALA A 141 2.27 -13.40 8.76
CA ALA A 141 0.95 -14.00 8.59
C ALA A 141 0.01 -13.07 7.82
N ILE A 142 -0.83 -13.67 6.97
CA ILE A 142 -1.99 -13.02 6.36
C ILE A 142 -3.17 -13.97 6.50
N THR A 143 -4.37 -13.46 6.76
CA THR A 143 -5.55 -14.32 6.84
C THR A 143 -6.15 -14.59 5.45
N ALA A 144 -6.90 -15.68 5.34
CA ALA A 144 -7.52 -16.08 4.08
C ALA A 144 -8.43 -14.99 3.50
N GLN A 145 -9.22 -14.31 4.34
CA GLN A 145 -10.06 -13.19 3.90
C GLN A 145 -9.23 -12.00 3.45
N CYS A 146 -8.21 -11.60 4.23
CA CYS A 146 -7.35 -10.49 3.85
C CYS A 146 -6.64 -10.76 2.51
N ALA A 147 -6.12 -11.99 2.31
CA ALA A 147 -5.49 -12.37 1.04
C ALA A 147 -6.48 -12.31 -0.13
N LEU A 148 -7.69 -12.87 0.05
CA LEU A 148 -8.73 -12.84 -0.99
C LEU A 148 -9.09 -11.42 -1.39
N GLU A 149 -9.40 -10.56 -0.41
CA GLU A 149 -9.82 -9.19 -0.65
C GLU A 149 -8.69 -8.35 -1.28
N SER A 150 -7.42 -8.58 -0.87
CA SER A 150 -6.26 -7.95 -1.53
C SER A 150 -6.12 -8.35 -3.00
N PHE A 151 -6.40 -9.61 -3.35
CA PHE A 151 -6.43 -10.05 -4.76
C PHE A 151 -7.61 -9.46 -5.53
N GLU A 152 -8.77 -9.29 -4.88
CA GLU A 152 -9.92 -8.65 -5.51
C GLU A 152 -9.67 -7.17 -5.79
N ILE A 153 -9.11 -6.44 -4.83
CA ILE A 153 -8.66 -5.06 -5.02
C ILE A 153 -7.64 -4.99 -6.16
N ALA A 154 -6.62 -5.84 -6.12
CA ALA A 154 -5.57 -5.87 -7.14
C ALA A 154 -6.14 -6.10 -8.54
N ARG A 155 -7.11 -7.01 -8.69
CA ARG A 155 -7.80 -7.29 -9.95
C ARG A 155 -8.60 -6.07 -10.42
N ASP A 156 -9.37 -5.46 -9.52
CA ASP A 156 -10.20 -4.29 -9.84
C ASP A 156 -9.33 -3.12 -10.31
N MET A 157 -8.18 -2.89 -9.66
CA MET A 157 -7.21 -1.87 -10.06
C MET A 157 -6.53 -2.19 -11.40
N TYR A 158 -6.10 -3.44 -11.59
CA TYR A 158 -5.39 -3.86 -12.80
C TYR A 158 -6.23 -3.73 -14.07
N TYR A 159 -7.50 -4.08 -13.98
CA TYR A 159 -8.44 -4.02 -15.11
C TYR A 159 -9.22 -2.71 -15.18
N ASP A 160 -9.03 -1.79 -14.23
CA ASP A 160 -9.80 -0.55 -14.06
C ASP A 160 -11.32 -0.82 -14.02
N ASN A 161 -11.69 -1.92 -13.36
CA ASN A 161 -13.03 -2.48 -13.39
C ASN A 161 -13.84 -1.97 -12.19
N HIS A 162 -14.17 -0.68 -12.20
CA HIS A 162 -14.96 -0.02 -11.15
C HIS A 162 -16.32 0.39 -11.70
N GLU A 163 -17.40 -0.02 -11.05
CA GLU A 163 -18.76 0.44 -11.38
C GLU A 163 -18.91 1.96 -11.24
N LYS A 164 -18.24 2.54 -10.23
CA LYS A 164 -18.16 3.98 -10.00
C LYS A 164 -16.72 4.36 -9.70
N LYS A 165 -16.21 5.35 -10.40
CA LYS A 165 -14.94 5.99 -10.06
C LYS A 165 -15.20 7.02 -8.99
N GLY A 166 -14.56 6.88 -7.83
CA GLY A 166 -14.67 7.85 -6.74
C GLY A 166 -14.00 9.18 -7.09
N ALA A 167 -14.39 10.25 -6.41
CA ALA A 167 -13.82 11.59 -6.60
C ALA A 167 -12.31 11.65 -6.37
N GLY A 168 -11.74 10.72 -5.61
CA GLY A 168 -10.29 10.59 -5.46
C GLY A 168 -9.55 10.28 -6.76
N ARG A 169 -10.24 9.76 -7.79
CA ARG A 169 -9.63 9.49 -9.11
C ARG A 169 -9.21 10.76 -9.85
N ASP A 170 -9.85 11.87 -9.56
CA ASP A 170 -9.55 13.17 -10.15
C ASP A 170 -8.40 13.89 -9.42
N LYS A 171 -7.95 13.33 -8.28
CA LYS A 171 -6.83 13.87 -7.49
C LYS A 171 -5.50 13.35 -8.01
N PRO A 172 -4.42 14.16 -7.95
CA PRO A 172 -3.10 13.73 -8.36
C PRO A 172 -2.60 12.55 -7.52
N MET A 173 -1.87 11.65 -8.16
CA MET A 173 -1.24 10.50 -7.53
C MET A 173 0.20 10.36 -8.00
N LEU A 174 1.14 10.25 -7.05
CA LEU A 174 2.50 9.79 -7.31
C LEU A 174 2.55 8.27 -7.08
N LEU A 175 2.86 7.52 -8.13
CA LEU A 175 3.04 6.07 -8.09
C LEU A 175 4.50 5.72 -8.34
N MET A 176 5.16 5.10 -7.36
CA MET A 176 6.57 4.72 -7.45
C MET A 176 6.76 3.20 -7.34
N HIS A 177 7.67 2.63 -8.11
CA HIS A 177 7.98 1.20 -8.04
C HIS A 177 9.44 0.91 -8.40
N GLY A 178 10.06 -0.06 -7.73
CA GLY A 178 11.40 -0.53 -8.07
C GLY A 178 11.36 -1.58 -9.20
N ASP A 179 12.22 -1.45 -10.20
CA ASP A 179 12.26 -2.39 -11.33
C ASP A 179 12.80 -3.77 -10.95
N LYS A 180 13.44 -3.89 -9.78
CA LYS A 180 13.96 -5.14 -9.21
C LYS A 180 13.15 -5.65 -8.02
N ASP A 181 11.91 -5.18 -7.86
CA ASP A 181 11.00 -5.69 -6.83
C ASP A 181 10.72 -7.18 -7.04
N GLU A 182 11.16 -8.01 -6.09
CA GLU A 182 11.02 -9.48 -6.12
C GLU A 182 9.74 -9.97 -5.42
N ILE A 183 8.93 -9.05 -4.89
CA ILE A 183 7.69 -9.34 -4.16
C ILE A 183 6.48 -8.94 -5.01
N CYS A 184 6.38 -7.66 -5.35
CA CYS A 184 5.35 -7.10 -6.19
C CYS A 184 5.90 -6.80 -7.59
N HIS A 185 5.35 -7.43 -8.60
CA HIS A 185 5.84 -7.25 -9.97
C HIS A 185 5.49 -5.86 -10.51
N VAL A 186 6.48 -5.13 -10.98
CA VAL A 186 6.38 -3.75 -11.47
C VAL A 186 5.32 -3.55 -12.59
N ALA A 187 5.02 -4.59 -13.36
CA ALA A 187 3.99 -4.54 -14.40
C ALA A 187 2.61 -4.14 -13.89
N GLY A 188 2.30 -4.41 -12.62
CA GLY A 188 1.06 -3.95 -11.99
C GLY A 188 0.98 -2.43 -11.92
N SER A 189 2.05 -1.78 -11.46
CA SER A 189 2.13 -0.31 -11.40
C SER A 189 2.15 0.33 -12.78
N ARG A 190 2.91 -0.23 -13.73
CA ARG A 190 2.88 0.24 -15.14
C ARG A 190 1.47 0.20 -15.73
N LYS A 191 0.69 -0.84 -15.42
CA LYS A 191 -0.69 -0.97 -15.89
C LYS A 191 -1.61 0.07 -15.27
N ILE A 192 -1.48 0.33 -13.96
CA ILE A 192 -2.24 1.39 -13.27
C ILE A 192 -1.89 2.76 -13.84
N ALA A 193 -0.61 3.08 -13.96
CA ALA A 193 -0.15 4.35 -14.52
C ALA A 193 -0.74 4.60 -15.91
N LYS A 194 -0.74 3.58 -16.77
CA LYS A 194 -1.36 3.66 -18.10
C LYS A 194 -2.89 3.88 -18.04
N ASN A 195 -3.58 3.24 -17.10
CA ASN A 195 -5.03 3.39 -16.96
C ASN A 195 -5.45 4.76 -16.39
N GLN A 196 -4.51 5.48 -15.77
CA GLN A 196 -4.75 6.72 -15.02
C GLN A 196 -3.76 7.84 -15.39
N GLU A 197 -3.29 7.84 -16.64
CA GLU A 197 -2.22 8.74 -17.12
C GLU A 197 -2.52 10.22 -16.89
N ASP A 198 -3.79 10.63 -16.92
CA ASP A 198 -4.18 12.02 -16.68
C ASP A 198 -3.96 12.52 -15.25
N THR A 199 -3.86 11.61 -14.27
CA THR A 199 -3.79 11.95 -12.84
C THR A 199 -2.68 11.21 -12.09
N CYS A 200 -1.86 10.41 -12.78
CA CYS A 200 -0.83 9.58 -12.18
C CYS A 200 0.56 9.94 -12.70
N ASP A 201 1.37 10.54 -11.84
CA ASP A 201 2.81 10.68 -12.04
C ASP A 201 3.47 9.36 -11.68
N TYR A 202 4.01 8.65 -12.68
CA TYR A 202 4.66 7.35 -12.47
C TYR A 202 6.18 7.47 -12.51
N VAL A 203 6.83 6.99 -11.46
CA VAL A 203 8.30 6.93 -11.37
C VAL A 203 8.75 5.49 -11.13
N GLU A 204 9.55 4.96 -12.05
CA GLU A 204 10.17 3.66 -11.93
C GLU A 204 11.65 3.81 -11.52
N TRP A 205 11.98 3.29 -10.35
CA TRP A 205 13.32 3.39 -9.76
C TRP A 205 14.19 2.21 -10.20
N LYS A 206 15.29 2.52 -10.88
CA LYS A 206 16.25 1.51 -11.36
C LYS A 206 16.98 0.83 -10.21
N ASN A 207 17.16 -0.48 -10.34
CA ASN A 207 17.87 -1.34 -9.39
C ASN A 207 17.26 -1.34 -7.97
N MET A 208 16.07 -0.78 -7.78
CA MET A 208 15.43 -0.73 -6.46
C MET A 208 14.56 -1.96 -6.22
N LEU A 209 14.64 -2.46 -4.98
CA LEU A 209 13.85 -3.58 -4.47
C LEU A 209 12.46 -3.12 -3.97
N HIS A 210 11.77 -3.99 -3.22
CA HIS A 210 10.40 -3.75 -2.78
C HIS A 210 10.24 -2.50 -1.89
N GLU A 211 11.06 -2.36 -0.86
CA GLU A 211 11.03 -1.23 0.07
C GLU A 211 11.93 -0.09 -0.43
N LEU A 212 11.44 0.67 -1.40
CA LEU A 212 12.17 1.77 -2.04
C LEU A 212 12.87 2.72 -1.04
N HIS A 213 12.18 3.03 0.06
CA HIS A 213 12.68 3.92 1.11
C HIS A 213 13.86 3.34 1.91
N ASN A 214 14.09 2.04 1.81
CA ASN A 214 15.26 1.37 2.39
C ASN A 214 16.44 1.30 1.42
N GLY A 215 16.21 1.63 0.15
CA GLY A 215 17.26 1.69 -0.86
C GLY A 215 17.79 0.33 -1.29
N ASN A 216 18.95 0.35 -1.89
CA ASN A 216 19.72 -0.81 -2.35
C ASN A 216 21.22 -0.61 -2.00
N GLU A 217 22.12 -1.38 -2.58
CA GLU A 217 23.56 -1.22 -2.34
C GLU A 217 24.12 0.12 -2.85
N GLU A 218 23.50 0.71 -3.89
CA GLU A 218 23.92 1.93 -4.56
C GLU A 218 23.25 3.21 -3.97
N SER A 219 22.10 3.06 -3.31
CA SER A 219 21.27 4.16 -2.80
C SER A 219 20.75 3.84 -1.41
N ASP A 220 20.66 4.84 -0.55
CA ASP A 220 20.09 4.72 0.79
C ASP A 220 18.56 4.90 0.84
N GLY A 221 17.92 5.12 -0.31
CA GLY A 221 16.48 5.31 -0.43
C GLY A 221 15.99 6.73 -0.09
N THR A 222 16.88 7.63 0.32
CA THR A 222 16.53 9.02 0.68
C THR A 222 15.85 9.75 -0.48
N GLN A 223 16.35 9.59 -1.70
CA GLN A 223 15.80 10.23 -2.91
C GLN A 223 14.33 9.85 -3.17
N VAL A 224 13.94 8.62 -2.86
CA VAL A 224 12.53 8.18 -2.99
C VAL A 224 11.62 8.95 -2.04
N VAL A 225 12.09 9.15 -0.80
CA VAL A 225 11.32 9.91 0.20
C VAL A 225 11.29 11.40 -0.14
N GLU A 226 12.38 11.95 -0.67
CA GLU A 226 12.45 13.33 -1.15
C GLU A 226 11.49 13.57 -2.32
N GLN A 227 11.41 12.64 -3.28
CA GLN A 227 10.43 12.69 -4.36
C GLN A 227 8.98 12.73 -3.84
N ALA A 228 8.67 11.92 -2.81
CA ALA A 228 7.36 11.97 -2.16
C ALA A 228 7.12 13.31 -1.45
N VAL A 229 8.14 13.89 -0.80
CA VAL A 229 8.07 15.21 -0.15
C VAL A 229 7.81 16.32 -1.18
N GLU A 230 8.52 16.31 -2.30
CA GLU A 230 8.34 17.29 -3.39
C GLU A 230 6.91 17.21 -3.95
N PHE A 231 6.42 16.00 -4.21
CA PHE A 231 5.05 15.81 -4.65
C PHE A 231 4.04 16.35 -3.63
N VAL A 232 4.17 16.01 -2.35
CA VAL A 232 3.26 16.50 -1.31
C VAL A 232 3.28 18.03 -1.19
N LYS A 233 4.43 18.67 -1.40
CA LYS A 233 4.55 20.14 -1.40
C LYS A 233 3.92 20.81 -2.64
N SER A 234 3.81 20.08 -3.74
CA SER A 234 3.18 20.60 -4.97
C SER A 234 1.66 20.54 -4.95
N LEU A 235 1.07 19.77 -4.05
CA LEU A 235 -0.38 19.68 -3.86
C LEU A 235 -0.96 20.98 -3.30
#